data_e89d51c854bb862d3f759e34c6a0e495
#
_entry.id   e89d51c854bb862d3f759e34c6a0e495
#
_cell.length_a   1.000
_cell.length_b   1.000
_cell.length_c   1.000
_cell.angle_alpha   90.00
_cell.angle_beta   90.00
_cell.angle_gamma   90.00
#
_symmetry.space_group_name_H-M   'P 1'
#
loop_
_entity.id
_entity.type
_entity.pdbx_description
1 polymer ?
#
loop_
_entity_poly.entity_id
_entity_poly.type
_entity_poly.pdbx_seq_one_letter_code
_entity_poly.pdbx_strand_id
1 'polypeptide(L)'
;MIVRSFAALLIVFAVGCASEKALNRGCASSVRVSAVVFDKAVYNAASQAELIEKFRSHDVEPLWSHILTPAGGAIESARSVKVVERSRSHGSSYSSSSSSESSKDVGERIKIRDGNDGMLGVECQFSFVQTAKSEQDSDIVHNGKVMGTVPVGAGDSVIGSVRADASGSQIIVIIISQ
;
A
#
# COMPACT_ATOMS: atom_id res chain seq x y z
N MET A 1 -13.46 59.29 -60.49
CA MET A 1 -12.53 59.00 -59.37
C MET A 1 -13.29 58.15 -58.34
N ILE A 2 -13.12 56.84 -58.38
CA ILE A 2 -13.92 55.86 -57.61
C ILE A 2 -13.01 55.34 -56.52
N VAL A 3 -13.30 55.67 -55.25
CA VAL A 3 -12.62 55.14 -54.08
C VAL A 3 -13.39 53.89 -53.62
N ARG A 4 -12.79 52.73 -53.77
CA ARG A 4 -13.32 51.48 -53.28
C ARG A 4 -12.81 51.25 -51.84
N SER A 5 -13.74 51.39 -50.89
CA SER A 5 -13.50 50.96 -49.49
C SER A 5 -13.51 49.46 -49.40
N PHE A 6 -12.38 48.85 -49.03
CA PHE A 6 -12.29 47.47 -48.61
C PHE A 6 -12.63 47.39 -47.12
N ALA A 7 -13.79 46.83 -46.81
CA ALA A 7 -14.14 46.41 -45.46
C ALA A 7 -13.47 45.09 -45.19
N ALA A 8 -12.42 45.07 -44.36
CA ALA A 8 -11.80 43.86 -43.84
C ALA A 8 -12.71 43.27 -42.77
N LEU A 9 -13.30 42.12 -43.08
CA LEU A 9 -14.07 41.32 -42.15
C LEU A 9 -13.11 40.57 -41.22
N LEU A 10 -12.97 41.05 -40.00
CA LEU A 10 -12.16 40.43 -38.96
C LEU A 10 -12.99 39.31 -38.32
N ILE A 11 -12.81 38.07 -38.80
CA ILE A 11 -13.39 36.89 -38.17
C ILE A 11 -12.52 36.58 -36.96
N VAL A 12 -12.98 36.96 -35.77
CA VAL A 12 -12.42 36.52 -34.51
C VAL A 12 -12.89 35.08 -34.28
N PHE A 13 -12.02 34.15 -34.55
CA PHE A 13 -12.19 32.81 -34.05
C PHE A 13 -12.05 32.81 -32.53
N ALA A 14 -13.16 32.88 -31.84
CA ALA A 14 -13.23 32.50 -30.45
C ALA A 14 -13.02 30.96 -30.38
N VAL A 15 -11.75 30.55 -30.43
CA VAL A 15 -11.39 29.19 -30.03
C VAL A 15 -11.65 29.09 -28.54
N GLY A 16 -12.74 28.41 -28.23
CA GLY A 16 -13.17 28.23 -26.84
C GLY A 16 -12.07 27.66 -25.96
N CYS A 17 -11.68 28.43 -24.98
CA CYS A 17 -10.94 27.95 -23.83
C CYS A 17 -11.84 27.02 -22.99
N ALA A 18 -12.17 25.86 -23.55
CA ALA A 18 -12.85 24.80 -22.84
C ALA A 18 -12.01 23.53 -22.91
N SER A 19 -10.80 23.56 -22.35
CA SER A 19 -10.02 22.34 -22.13
C SER A 19 -8.80 22.49 -21.24
N GLU A 20 -8.48 23.66 -20.70
CA GLU A 20 -7.27 23.77 -19.85
C GLU A 20 -7.45 23.27 -18.40
N LYS A 21 -8.68 23.07 -17.94
CA LYS A 21 -8.93 22.48 -16.61
C LYS A 21 -8.75 20.96 -16.53
N ALA A 22 -8.67 20.27 -17.65
CA ALA A 22 -8.48 18.83 -17.68
C ALA A 22 -7.00 18.40 -17.76
N LEU A 23 -6.08 19.31 -18.08
CA LEU A 23 -4.66 18.98 -18.30
C LEU A 23 -3.78 19.22 -17.07
N ASN A 24 -4.31 19.83 -16.00
CA ASN A 24 -3.57 20.03 -14.75
C ASN A 24 -4.06 19.11 -13.63
N ARG A 25 -4.60 17.94 -13.95
CA ARG A 25 -4.58 16.82 -13.01
C ARG A 25 -3.12 16.37 -12.95
N GLY A 26 -2.40 16.88 -11.95
CA GLY A 26 -1.05 16.43 -11.64
C GLY A 26 -1.11 14.92 -11.40
N CYS A 27 -0.96 14.16 -12.48
CA CYS A 27 -0.72 12.74 -12.36
C CYS A 27 0.55 12.63 -11.55
N ALA A 28 0.47 12.16 -10.32
CA ALA A 28 1.64 11.72 -9.61
C ALA A 28 2.39 10.78 -10.55
N SER A 29 3.61 11.14 -10.93
CA SER A 29 4.40 10.38 -11.89
C SER A 29 4.69 8.97 -11.38
N SER A 30 4.66 8.79 -10.08
CA SER A 30 4.81 7.51 -9.39
C SER A 30 4.25 7.61 -7.97
N VAL A 31 3.78 6.49 -7.46
CA VAL A 31 3.28 6.33 -6.09
C VAL A 31 4.07 5.22 -5.43
N ARG A 32 4.68 5.51 -4.31
CA ARG A 32 5.32 4.49 -3.48
C ARG A 32 4.32 3.99 -2.44
N VAL A 33 4.17 2.68 -2.35
CA VAL A 33 3.36 2.00 -1.33
C VAL A 33 4.28 1.18 -0.45
N SER A 34 4.24 1.42 0.84
CA SER A 34 5.12 0.77 1.82
C SER A 34 4.31 0.17 2.95
N ALA A 35 4.70 -1.01 3.41
CA ALA A 35 4.18 -1.62 4.63
C ALA A 35 5.23 -1.50 5.75
N VAL A 36 4.84 -0.93 6.86
CA VAL A 36 5.72 -0.65 7.99
C VAL A 36 5.15 -1.28 9.25
N VAL A 37 6.00 -1.91 10.05
CA VAL A 37 5.59 -2.51 11.33
C VAL A 37 5.85 -1.55 12.47
N PHE A 38 4.82 -1.31 13.27
CA PHE A 38 4.92 -0.56 14.53
C PHE A 38 4.49 -1.43 15.70
N ASP A 39 5.10 -1.21 16.85
CA ASP A 39 4.55 -1.71 18.09
C ASP A 39 3.18 -1.08 18.36
N LYS A 40 2.23 -1.87 18.83
CA LYS A 40 0.88 -1.42 19.11
C LYS A 40 0.83 -0.23 20.06
N ALA A 41 1.72 -0.19 21.06
CA ALA A 41 1.81 0.92 21.98
C ALA A 41 2.18 2.22 21.27
N VAL A 42 3.17 2.16 20.35
CA VAL A 42 3.58 3.28 19.51
C VAL A 42 2.47 3.71 18.57
N TYR A 43 1.85 2.73 17.89
CA TYR A 43 0.74 3.00 16.96
C TYR A 43 -0.44 3.68 17.63
N ASN A 44 -0.84 3.21 18.84
CA ASN A 44 -1.99 3.77 19.55
C ASN A 44 -1.71 5.16 20.16
N ALA A 45 -0.45 5.47 20.45
CA ALA A 45 -0.06 6.74 21.04
C ALA A 45 0.25 7.82 20.00
N ALA A 46 0.61 7.42 18.77
CA ALA A 46 1.05 8.33 17.73
C ALA A 46 -0.11 8.78 16.83
N SER A 47 -0.06 10.03 16.42
CA SER A 47 -0.88 10.54 15.30
C SER A 47 -0.39 9.98 13.96
N GLN A 48 -1.20 10.08 12.91
CA GLN A 48 -0.77 9.69 11.56
C GLN A 48 0.47 10.46 11.09
N ALA A 49 0.58 11.74 11.44
CA ALA A 49 1.74 12.56 11.10
C ALA A 49 3.02 12.05 11.77
N GLU A 50 2.95 11.65 13.04
CA GLU A 50 4.09 11.09 13.76
C GLU A 50 4.51 9.72 13.24
N LEU A 51 3.57 8.89 12.80
CA LEU A 51 3.88 7.60 12.14
C LEU A 51 4.61 7.83 10.80
N ILE A 52 4.16 8.80 10.01
CA ILE A 52 4.81 9.21 8.76
C ILE A 52 6.22 9.75 9.04
N GLU A 53 6.39 10.57 10.06
CA GLU A 53 7.69 11.14 10.41
C GLU A 53 8.68 10.05 10.82
N LYS A 54 8.26 9.08 11.64
CA LYS A 54 9.07 7.91 11.99
C LYS A 54 9.49 7.08 10.77
N PHE A 55 8.62 6.98 9.77
CA PHE A 55 8.94 6.31 8.52
C PHE A 55 9.96 7.13 7.68
N ARG A 56 9.81 8.45 7.62
CA ARG A 56 10.72 9.35 6.90
C ARG A 56 12.11 9.43 7.53
N SER A 57 12.19 9.44 8.85
CA SER A 57 13.47 9.48 9.59
C SER A 57 14.25 8.16 9.51
N HIS A 58 13.69 7.13 8.86
CA HIS A 58 14.25 5.78 8.79
C HIS A 58 14.41 5.10 10.16
N ASP A 59 13.67 5.58 11.17
CA ASP A 59 13.60 4.92 12.47
C ASP A 59 12.90 3.55 12.39
N VAL A 60 12.14 3.35 11.30
CA VAL A 60 11.42 2.10 11.04
C VAL A 60 11.63 1.69 9.58
N GLU A 61 12.15 0.49 9.37
CA GLU A 61 12.32 -0.08 8.04
C GLU A 61 11.01 -0.70 7.53
N PRO A 62 10.67 -0.50 6.24
CA PRO A 62 9.50 -1.15 5.67
C PRO A 62 9.73 -2.66 5.50
N LEU A 63 8.69 -3.45 5.76
CA LEU A 63 8.65 -4.88 5.40
C LEU A 63 8.82 -5.06 3.88
N TRP A 64 8.17 -4.20 3.13
CA TRP A 64 8.28 -4.09 1.68
C TRP A 64 7.88 -2.68 1.23
N SER A 65 8.37 -2.31 0.05
CA SER A 65 8.06 -1.04 -0.60
C SER A 65 8.05 -1.22 -2.11
N HIS A 66 7.01 -0.74 -2.76
CA HIS A 66 6.83 -0.82 -4.20
C HIS A 66 6.51 0.54 -4.79
N ILE A 67 7.00 0.80 -6.00
CA ILE A 67 6.69 2.00 -6.76
C ILE A 67 5.79 1.62 -7.91
N LEU A 68 4.63 2.27 -8.01
CA LEU A 68 3.63 2.04 -9.04
C LEU A 68 3.31 3.34 -9.79
N THR A 69 2.83 3.19 -11.02
CA THR A 69 2.28 4.31 -11.78
C THR A 69 0.76 4.38 -11.58
N PRO A 70 0.17 5.56 -11.35
CA PRO A 70 -1.26 5.70 -11.08
C PRO A 70 -2.19 5.26 -12.21
N ALA A 71 -1.69 5.23 -13.44
CA ALA A 71 -2.46 4.86 -14.64
C ALA A 71 -2.94 3.38 -14.68
N GLY A 72 -3.32 2.81 -13.53
CA GLY A 72 -3.81 1.44 -13.43
C GLY A 72 -2.72 0.43 -13.10
N GLY A 73 -1.71 0.84 -12.37
CA GLY A 73 -0.63 -0.04 -11.92
C GLY A 73 -1.13 -1.11 -10.95
N ALA A 74 -0.73 -2.35 -11.22
CA ALA A 74 -0.85 -3.44 -10.27
C ALA A 74 0.49 -4.15 -10.17
N ILE A 75 0.88 -4.49 -8.95
CA ILE A 75 2.00 -5.37 -8.67
C ILE A 75 1.45 -6.61 -7.99
N GLU A 76 1.92 -7.74 -8.44
CA GLU A 76 1.70 -9.01 -7.78
C GLU A 76 3.06 -9.68 -7.63
N SER A 77 3.46 -9.89 -6.40
CA SER A 77 4.69 -10.57 -6.03
C SER A 77 4.30 -11.78 -5.19
N ALA A 78 4.72 -12.95 -5.61
CA ALA A 78 4.52 -14.18 -4.85
C ALA A 78 5.84 -14.94 -4.76
N ARG A 79 6.09 -15.50 -3.58
CA ARG A 79 7.22 -16.39 -3.33
C ARG A 79 6.76 -17.55 -2.48
N SER A 80 7.30 -18.72 -2.73
CA SER A 80 7.06 -19.89 -1.90
C SER A 80 8.01 -19.88 -0.71
N VAL A 81 7.46 -20.02 0.49
CA VAL A 81 8.21 -20.05 1.74
C VAL A 81 7.90 -21.35 2.46
N LYS A 82 8.92 -22.00 3.00
CA LYS A 82 8.74 -23.15 3.87
C LYS A 82 8.20 -22.72 5.21
N VAL A 83 7.16 -23.39 5.66
CA VAL A 83 6.48 -23.16 6.92
C VAL A 83 6.55 -24.45 7.72
N VAL A 84 6.96 -24.34 8.96
CA VAL A 84 7.06 -25.48 9.89
C VAL A 84 5.85 -25.48 10.80
N GLU A 85 5.02 -26.51 10.66
CA GLU A 85 3.90 -26.77 11.55
C GLU A 85 4.31 -27.83 12.58
N ARG A 86 4.13 -27.53 13.87
CA ARG A 86 4.46 -28.45 14.96
C ARG A 86 3.22 -28.79 15.74
N SER A 87 3.00 -30.08 15.94
CA SER A 87 1.90 -30.56 16.77
C SER A 87 2.45 -31.35 17.95
N ARG A 88 1.87 -31.13 19.12
CA ARG A 88 2.15 -31.88 20.32
C ARG A 88 0.89 -32.60 20.77
N SER A 89 1.00 -33.88 20.98
CA SER A 89 -0.02 -34.65 21.69
C SER A 89 0.49 -35.04 23.07
N HIS A 90 -0.30 -34.74 24.10
CA HIS A 90 -0.04 -35.18 25.47
C HIS A 90 -1.05 -36.26 25.82
N GLY A 91 -0.56 -37.49 26.04
CA GLY A 91 -1.34 -38.57 26.64
C GLY A 91 -0.93 -38.74 28.08
N SER A 92 -1.74 -39.47 28.88
CA SER A 92 -1.48 -39.70 30.30
C SER A 92 -0.16 -40.43 30.62
N SER A 93 0.47 -41.05 29.64
CA SER A 93 1.70 -41.80 29.79
C SER A 93 2.79 -41.52 28.76
N TYR A 94 2.54 -40.68 27.79
CA TYR A 94 3.53 -40.31 26.77
C TYR A 94 3.28 -38.90 26.20
N SER A 95 4.35 -38.27 25.79
CA SER A 95 4.29 -37.05 24.98
C SER A 95 4.95 -37.34 23.64
N SER A 96 4.26 -37.06 22.54
CA SER A 96 4.84 -37.09 21.20
C SER A 96 4.82 -35.71 20.58
N SER A 97 5.90 -35.36 19.91
CA SER A 97 5.97 -34.15 19.11
C SER A 97 6.19 -34.54 17.64
N SER A 98 5.45 -33.97 16.75
CA SER A 98 5.67 -34.10 15.31
C SER A 98 5.85 -32.72 14.69
N SER A 99 6.74 -32.66 13.70
CA SER A 99 6.88 -31.45 12.87
C SER A 99 6.66 -31.84 11.42
N SER A 100 5.93 -30.99 10.69
CA SER A 100 5.76 -31.11 9.26
C SER A 100 6.19 -29.82 8.59
N GLU A 101 6.88 -29.94 7.46
CA GLU A 101 7.19 -28.79 6.61
C GLU A 101 6.19 -28.75 5.46
N SER A 102 5.65 -27.58 5.20
CA SER A 102 4.79 -27.31 4.05
C SER A 102 5.28 -26.08 3.32
N SER A 103 5.03 -25.99 2.01
CA SER A 103 5.27 -24.76 1.26
C SER A 103 3.99 -23.94 1.23
N LYS A 104 4.11 -22.65 1.55
CA LYS A 104 3.01 -21.67 1.43
C LYS A 104 3.44 -20.53 0.52
N ASP A 105 2.56 -20.12 -0.35
CA ASP A 105 2.80 -18.92 -1.16
C ASP A 105 2.44 -17.68 -0.34
N VAL A 106 3.42 -16.81 -0.23
CA VAL A 106 3.28 -15.52 0.44
C VAL A 106 3.72 -14.41 -0.51
N GLY A 107 3.20 -13.22 -0.31
CA GLY A 107 3.54 -12.10 -1.17
C GLY A 107 2.58 -10.96 -1.06
N GLU A 108 2.70 -10.03 -1.97
CA GLU A 108 1.91 -8.80 -2.00
C GLU A 108 1.19 -8.68 -3.34
N ARG A 109 -0.07 -8.25 -3.27
CA ARG A 109 -0.84 -7.79 -4.42
C ARG A 109 -1.29 -6.36 -4.13
N ILE A 110 -0.77 -5.41 -4.89
CA ILE A 110 -1.09 -3.99 -4.74
C ILE A 110 -1.75 -3.53 -6.02
N LYS A 111 -2.89 -2.87 -5.90
CA LYS A 111 -3.60 -2.25 -7.00
C LYS A 111 -3.83 -0.78 -6.68
N ILE A 112 -3.45 0.07 -7.64
CA ILE A 112 -3.78 1.49 -7.61
C ILE A 112 -4.78 1.74 -8.72
N ARG A 113 -5.83 2.50 -8.40
CA ARG A 113 -6.84 2.94 -9.35
C ARG A 113 -6.94 4.45 -9.27
N ASP A 114 -6.91 5.08 -10.43
CA ASP A 114 -7.28 6.48 -10.53
C ASP A 114 -8.78 6.58 -10.22
N GLY A 115 -9.10 7.28 -9.17
CA GLY A 115 -10.48 7.54 -8.76
C GLY A 115 -11.02 8.78 -9.45
N ASN A 116 -12.34 8.90 -9.49
CA ASN A 116 -12.97 10.15 -9.87
C ASN A 116 -12.62 11.21 -8.80
N ASP A 117 -12.62 12.46 -9.18
CA ASP A 117 -12.46 13.62 -8.28
C ASP A 117 -11.05 13.83 -7.67
N GLY A 118 -9.98 13.35 -8.32
CA GLY A 118 -8.61 13.58 -7.86
C GLY A 118 -8.23 12.73 -6.63
N MET A 119 -8.86 11.59 -6.47
CA MET A 119 -8.54 10.60 -5.44
C MET A 119 -7.84 9.40 -6.08
N LEU A 120 -6.90 8.81 -5.36
CA LEU A 120 -6.31 7.52 -5.68
C LEU A 120 -6.93 6.44 -4.79
N GLY A 121 -7.51 5.43 -5.40
CA GLY A 121 -7.93 4.21 -4.70
C GLY A 121 -6.77 3.23 -4.60
N VAL A 122 -6.48 2.73 -3.41
CA VAL A 122 -5.41 1.77 -3.16
C VAL A 122 -5.97 0.54 -2.47
N GLU A 123 -5.63 -0.62 -3.02
CA GLU A 123 -5.93 -1.92 -2.43
C GLU A 123 -4.64 -2.68 -2.27
N CYS A 124 -4.32 -3.04 -1.02
CA CYS A 124 -3.17 -3.86 -0.67
C CYS A 124 -3.66 -5.17 -0.06
N GLN A 125 -3.28 -6.27 -0.65
CA GLN A 125 -3.41 -7.60 -0.07
C GLN A 125 -2.00 -8.15 0.12
N PHE A 126 -1.73 -8.74 1.26
CA PHE A 126 -0.41 -9.30 1.53
C PHE A 126 -0.50 -10.51 2.46
N SER A 127 0.49 -11.36 2.33
CA SER A 127 0.74 -12.46 3.23
C SER A 127 2.22 -12.55 3.58
N PHE A 128 2.53 -12.92 4.79
CA PHE A 128 3.90 -13.15 5.24
C PHE A 128 3.94 -14.24 6.31
N VAL A 129 5.11 -14.83 6.49
CA VAL A 129 5.34 -15.83 7.53
C VAL A 129 6.07 -15.19 8.70
N GLN A 130 5.50 -15.32 9.86
CA GLN A 130 6.19 -15.07 11.12
C GLN A 130 6.81 -16.36 11.59
N THR A 131 8.14 -16.41 11.55
CA THR A 131 8.89 -17.57 12.03
C THR A 131 8.73 -17.72 13.53
N ALA A 132 8.57 -18.97 13.97
CA ALA A 132 8.47 -19.31 15.38
C ALA A 132 9.69 -18.84 16.16
N LYS A 133 9.45 -18.26 17.34
CA LYS A 133 10.52 -17.77 18.23
C LYS A 133 11.20 -18.92 19.01
N SER A 134 10.58 -20.06 19.09
CA SER A 134 11.12 -21.24 19.76
C SER A 134 10.98 -22.48 18.87
N GLU A 135 11.83 -23.48 19.09
CA GLU A 135 11.73 -24.76 18.40
C GLU A 135 10.45 -25.54 18.75
N GLN A 136 9.65 -25.02 19.65
CA GLN A 136 8.41 -25.65 20.12
C GLN A 136 7.17 -25.08 19.46
N ASP A 137 7.29 -23.91 18.84
CA ASP A 137 6.18 -23.19 18.23
C ASP A 137 6.14 -23.45 16.72
N SER A 138 4.97 -23.29 16.13
CA SER A 138 4.76 -23.33 14.69
C SER A 138 4.96 -21.95 14.08
N ASP A 139 5.40 -21.92 12.82
CA ASP A 139 5.35 -20.71 12.03
C ASP A 139 3.90 -20.29 11.78
N ILE A 140 3.64 -19.01 11.75
CA ILE A 140 2.30 -18.45 11.55
C ILE A 140 2.26 -17.72 10.22
N VAL A 141 1.29 -18.05 9.37
CA VAL A 141 1.01 -17.31 8.14
C VAL A 141 -0.02 -16.23 8.44
N HIS A 142 0.37 -15.00 8.25
CA HIS A 142 -0.50 -13.84 8.38
C HIS A 142 -0.98 -13.40 7.01
N ASN A 143 -2.27 -13.05 6.93
CA ASN A 143 -2.87 -12.47 5.75
C ASN A 143 -3.50 -11.13 6.12
N GLY A 144 -3.24 -10.12 5.30
CA GLY A 144 -3.78 -8.80 5.50
C GLY A 144 -4.41 -8.22 4.25
N LYS A 145 -5.43 -7.39 4.44
CA LYS A 145 -6.02 -6.58 3.38
C LYS A 145 -6.29 -5.19 3.92
N VAL A 146 -5.77 -4.19 3.20
CA VAL A 146 -6.01 -2.77 3.47
C VAL A 146 -6.55 -2.14 2.20
N MET A 147 -7.59 -1.35 2.34
CA MET A 147 -8.15 -0.55 1.24
C MET A 147 -8.38 0.87 1.75
N GLY A 148 -8.09 1.85 0.89
CA GLY A 148 -8.33 3.24 1.22
C GLY A 148 -8.22 4.14 0.00
N THR A 149 -8.53 5.41 0.19
CA THR A 149 -8.42 6.44 -0.83
C THR A 149 -7.60 7.59 -0.27
N VAL A 150 -6.75 8.18 -1.12
CA VAL A 150 -5.93 9.35 -0.78
C VAL A 150 -6.06 10.39 -1.86
N PRO A 151 -6.05 11.70 -1.54
CA PRO A 151 -6.02 12.75 -2.56
C PRO A 151 -4.74 12.65 -3.39
N VAL A 152 -4.84 12.91 -4.69
CA VAL A 152 -3.66 13.03 -5.56
C VAL A 152 -2.84 14.23 -5.10
N GLY A 153 -1.52 14.03 -4.95
CA GLY A 153 -0.60 15.08 -4.51
C GLY A 153 -0.63 15.39 -3.01
N ALA A 154 -1.28 14.54 -2.19
CA ALA A 154 -1.33 14.73 -0.74
C ALA A 154 0.02 14.50 -0.03
N GLY A 155 1.04 14.04 -0.75
CA GLY A 155 2.30 13.60 -0.14
C GLY A 155 2.15 12.26 0.58
N ASP A 156 2.81 12.12 1.74
CA ASP A 156 2.72 10.89 2.51
C ASP A 156 1.40 10.79 3.28
N SER A 157 0.76 9.63 3.19
CA SER A 157 -0.53 9.37 3.82
C SER A 157 -0.63 7.93 4.32
N VAL A 158 -1.24 7.74 5.49
CA VAL A 158 -1.60 6.42 6.01
C VAL A 158 -2.96 6.02 5.44
N ILE A 159 -3.05 4.87 4.77
CA ILE A 159 -4.31 4.37 4.23
C ILE A 159 -5.02 3.35 5.12
N GLY A 160 -4.30 2.72 6.01
CA GLY A 160 -4.89 1.77 6.94
C GLY A 160 -3.86 0.91 7.64
N SER A 161 -4.34 0.05 8.51
CA SER A 161 -3.50 -0.86 9.29
C SER A 161 -4.16 -2.21 9.53
N VAL A 162 -3.34 -3.23 9.76
CA VAL A 162 -3.77 -4.56 10.18
C VAL A 162 -2.85 -5.08 11.29
N ARG A 163 -3.32 -6.05 12.06
CA ARG A 163 -2.48 -6.74 13.05
C ARG A 163 -1.41 -7.57 12.35
N ALA A 164 -0.18 -7.45 12.81
CA ALA A 164 0.96 -8.19 12.26
C ALA A 164 1.15 -9.57 12.91
N ASP A 165 0.69 -9.74 14.13
CA ASP A 165 0.88 -10.96 14.90
C ASP A 165 -0.42 -11.43 15.60
N ALA A 166 -0.46 -12.69 16.00
CA ALA A 166 -1.61 -13.28 16.69
C ALA A 166 -1.86 -12.63 18.06
N SER A 167 -0.80 -12.14 18.73
CA SER A 167 -0.90 -11.44 20.01
C SER A 167 -1.49 -10.02 19.84
N GLY A 168 -1.45 -9.49 18.61
CA GLY A 168 -1.82 -8.13 18.31
C GLY A 168 -0.89 -7.08 18.94
N SER A 169 0.35 -7.48 19.26
CA SER A 169 1.36 -6.57 19.80
C SER A 169 2.00 -5.69 18.72
N GLN A 170 1.92 -6.12 17.47
CA GLN A 170 2.45 -5.42 16.30
C GLN A 170 1.35 -5.08 15.31
N ILE A 171 1.49 -3.92 14.69
CA ILE A 171 0.56 -3.38 13.69
C ILE A 171 1.33 -3.09 12.41
N ILE A 172 0.85 -3.60 11.29
CA ILE A 172 1.33 -3.21 9.97
C ILE A 172 0.53 -2.00 9.52
N VAL A 173 1.22 -0.94 9.17
CA VAL A 173 0.65 0.31 8.63
C VAL A 173 1.02 0.42 7.17
N ILE A 174 0.06 0.72 6.33
CA ILE A 174 0.30 0.98 4.91
C ILE A 174 0.40 2.49 4.69
N ILE A 175 1.56 2.91 4.19
CA ILE A 175 1.89 4.31 3.90
C ILE A 175 2.03 4.47 2.39
N ILE A 176 1.43 5.54 1.87
CA ILE A 176 1.59 5.98 0.49
C ILE A 176 2.42 7.25 0.48
N SER A 177 3.38 7.32 -0.45
CA SER A 177 4.17 8.51 -0.77
C SER A 177 3.98 8.87 -2.24
N GLN A 178 3.65 10.13 -2.49
CA GLN A 178 3.37 10.67 -3.83
C GLN A 178 4.40 11.74 -4.22
#